data_a5dd45b552b37ec5d6d6591fc48e3f8a
#
_entry.id   a5dd45b552b37ec5d6d6591fc48e3f8a
#
_cell.length_a   1.000
_cell.length_b   1.000
_cell.length_c   1.000
_cell.angle_alpha   90.00
_cell.angle_beta   90.00
_cell.angle_gamma   90.00
#
_symmetry.space_group_name_H-M   'P 1'
#
loop_
_entity.id
_entity.type
_entity.pdbx_description
1 polymer ?
#
loop_
_entity_poly.entity_id
_entity_poly.type
_entity_poly.pdbx_seq_one_letter_code
_entity_poly.pdbx_strand_id
1 'polypeptide(L)'
;HAAGAFSALEMVDTIYYKLMKKNSKKKFIDTFLMSKGHGCMSQYTVLESLGIFPKKYLDTYCTKNGKLGCHPDYGVPGIEASTGSLGHGMGLAVGMAHADFINKKNTKLFLMISDGELQEGSTWENMMMAANLKLKNLICFIDHNGSQSFGITKETHPEFYPLKEKILSFGWECIEIDGHNILEISNSIKKRKTKKPLMIIGNTIKGKGVSFMENKPIWHYRSPNPEEYK
;
A
#
# COMPACT_ATOMS: atom_id res chain seq x y z
N HIS A 1 -3.56 -11.37 -9.38
CA HIS A 1 -3.55 -9.94 -8.99
C HIS A 1 -2.29 -9.16 -9.46
N ALA A 2 -1.59 -9.63 -10.53
CA ALA A 2 -0.36 -9.01 -10.99
C ALA A 2 -0.52 -7.51 -11.32
N ALA A 3 -1.59 -7.14 -12.03
CA ALA A 3 -1.83 -5.75 -12.41
C ALA A 3 -1.94 -4.78 -11.21
N GLY A 4 -2.52 -5.23 -10.09
CA GLY A 4 -2.59 -4.43 -8.86
C GLY A 4 -1.26 -4.34 -8.10
N ALA A 5 -0.33 -5.27 -8.33
CA ALA A 5 1.03 -5.19 -7.81
C ALA A 5 1.88 -4.21 -8.64
N PHE A 6 1.75 -4.25 -9.97
CA PHE A 6 2.44 -3.32 -10.87
C PHE A 6 2.05 -1.87 -10.63
N SER A 7 0.77 -1.57 -10.38
CA SER A 7 0.34 -0.18 -10.14
C SER A 7 0.99 0.46 -8.91
N ALA A 8 1.31 -0.33 -7.89
CA ALA A 8 1.86 0.15 -6.62
C ALA A 8 3.39 0.04 -6.53
N LEU A 9 4.06 -0.56 -7.51
CA LEU A 9 5.46 -0.98 -7.40
C LEU A 9 6.40 0.17 -7.07
N GLU A 10 6.34 1.29 -7.79
CA GLU A 10 7.22 2.43 -7.57
C GLU A 10 7.01 3.07 -6.19
N MET A 11 5.76 3.10 -5.71
CA MET A 11 5.47 3.59 -4.37
C MET A 11 6.05 2.66 -3.30
N VAL A 12 5.85 1.34 -3.43
CA VAL A 12 6.38 0.36 -2.47
C VAL A 12 7.89 0.38 -2.46
N ASP A 13 8.53 0.35 -3.63
CA ASP A 13 9.97 0.46 -3.76
C ASP A 13 10.52 1.74 -3.09
N THR A 14 9.93 2.88 -3.43
CA THR A 14 10.37 4.18 -2.88
C THR A 14 10.18 4.24 -1.35
N ILE A 15 9.09 3.67 -0.82
CA ILE A 15 8.87 3.60 0.63
C ILE A 15 10.02 2.85 1.30
N TYR A 16 10.36 1.65 0.83
CA TYR A 16 11.42 0.84 1.43
C TYR A 16 12.83 1.41 1.23
N TYR A 17 13.13 1.92 0.04
CA TYR A 17 14.49 2.38 -0.29
C TYR A 17 14.80 3.82 0.12
N LYS A 18 13.77 4.69 0.19
CA LYS A 18 13.97 6.14 0.40
C LYS A 18 13.29 6.71 1.65
N LEU A 19 12.13 6.18 2.05
CA LEU A 19 11.32 6.80 3.08
C LEU A 19 11.46 6.14 4.45
N MET A 20 11.57 4.81 4.50
CA MET A 20 11.72 4.06 5.74
C MET A 20 13.12 4.21 6.34
N LYS A 21 13.14 4.49 7.63
CA LYS A 21 14.40 4.61 8.38
C LYS A 21 14.95 3.24 8.75
N LYS A 22 16.29 3.17 8.77
CA LYS A 22 17.05 2.04 9.26
C LYS A 22 17.91 2.45 10.45
N ASN A 23 18.15 1.53 11.37
CA ASN A 23 19.09 1.72 12.46
C ASN A 23 20.56 1.53 11.99
N SER A 24 21.50 1.70 12.91
CA SER A 24 22.94 1.51 12.63
C SER A 24 23.31 0.11 12.13
N LYS A 25 22.50 -0.90 12.44
CA LYS A 25 22.65 -2.28 11.96
C LYS A 25 21.91 -2.52 10.62
N LYS A 26 21.49 -1.47 9.92
CA LYS A 26 20.75 -1.48 8.66
C LYS A 26 19.38 -2.19 8.72
N LYS A 27 18.83 -2.44 9.92
CA LYS A 27 17.46 -2.97 10.11
C LYS A 27 16.45 -1.84 10.07
N PHE A 28 15.31 -2.04 9.44
CA PHE A 28 14.19 -1.09 9.47
C PHE A 28 13.71 -0.87 10.90
N ILE A 29 13.46 0.39 11.23
CA ILE A 29 12.84 0.82 12.49
C ILE A 29 11.42 1.33 12.23
N ASP A 30 11.13 1.76 11.02
CA ASP A 30 9.79 2.08 10.56
C ASP A 30 9.09 0.80 10.09
N THR A 31 7.76 0.80 10.13
CA THR A 31 6.92 -0.34 9.76
C THR A 31 6.21 -0.09 8.44
N PHE A 32 6.06 -1.11 7.61
CA PHE A 32 5.23 -1.09 6.41
C PHE A 32 4.15 -2.17 6.48
N LEU A 33 2.91 -1.80 6.13
CA LEU A 33 1.78 -2.71 5.98
C LEU A 33 1.19 -2.59 4.57
N MET A 34 1.01 -3.73 3.91
CA MET A 34 0.30 -3.83 2.62
C MET A 34 -1.16 -4.19 2.89
N SER A 35 -2.04 -3.21 3.12
CA SER A 35 -3.47 -3.47 3.39
C SER A 35 -4.20 -4.03 2.18
N LYS A 36 -3.93 -3.50 0.98
CA LYS A 36 -4.34 -4.13 -0.28
C LYS A 36 -3.56 -5.42 -0.51
N GLY A 37 -3.81 -6.43 0.31
CA GLY A 37 -3.01 -7.66 0.36
C GLY A 37 -2.80 -8.35 -0.98
N HIS A 38 -3.76 -8.22 -1.91
CA HIS A 38 -3.63 -8.68 -3.28
C HIS A 38 -2.52 -7.99 -4.09
N GLY A 39 -1.95 -6.86 -3.60
CA GLY A 39 -0.77 -6.20 -4.16
C GLY A 39 0.57 -6.70 -3.63
N CYS A 40 0.57 -7.75 -2.80
CA CYS A 40 1.76 -8.25 -2.08
C CYS A 40 2.96 -8.60 -2.94
N MET A 41 2.76 -8.93 -4.22
CA MET A 41 3.86 -9.25 -5.13
C MET A 41 4.85 -8.08 -5.27
N SER A 42 4.37 -6.82 -5.25
CA SER A 42 5.25 -5.65 -5.22
C SER A 42 6.09 -5.60 -3.94
N GLN A 43 5.48 -5.91 -2.78
CA GLN A 43 6.22 -5.99 -1.51
C GLN A 43 7.21 -7.15 -1.51
N TYR A 44 6.82 -8.33 -1.97
CA TYR A 44 7.69 -9.49 -2.01
C TYR A 44 8.93 -9.27 -2.87
N THR A 45 8.78 -8.70 -4.05
CA THR A 45 9.93 -8.42 -4.92
C THR A 45 10.88 -7.40 -4.31
N VAL A 46 10.37 -6.38 -3.64
CA VAL A 46 11.20 -5.40 -2.93
C VAL A 46 11.91 -6.04 -1.71
N LEU A 47 11.24 -6.88 -0.94
CA LEU A 47 11.85 -7.57 0.21
C LEU A 47 12.96 -8.54 -0.24
N GLU A 48 12.78 -9.25 -1.35
CA GLU A 48 13.81 -10.11 -1.93
C GLU A 48 15.00 -9.27 -2.41
N SER A 49 14.78 -8.18 -3.15
CA SER A 49 15.84 -7.31 -3.63
C SER A 49 16.64 -6.63 -2.51
N LEU A 50 16.03 -6.47 -1.33
CA LEU A 50 16.69 -6.02 -0.09
C LEU A 50 17.43 -7.15 0.65
N GLY A 51 17.37 -8.38 0.18
CA GLY A 51 17.99 -9.54 0.79
C GLY A 51 17.33 -10.00 2.10
N ILE A 52 16.07 -9.63 2.33
CA ILE A 52 15.33 -10.00 3.56
C ILE A 52 14.95 -11.47 3.54
N PHE A 53 14.66 -12.02 2.36
CA PHE A 53 14.52 -13.46 2.13
C PHE A 53 15.10 -13.85 0.76
N PRO A 54 15.40 -15.15 0.56
CA PRO A 54 16.06 -15.63 -0.66
C PRO A 54 15.08 -15.72 -1.85
N LYS A 55 15.60 -15.55 -3.07
CA LYS A 55 14.85 -15.64 -4.34
C LYS A 55 13.97 -16.88 -4.45
N LYS A 56 14.42 -18.03 -3.90
CA LYS A 56 13.64 -19.29 -3.90
C LYS A 56 12.23 -19.13 -3.33
N TYR A 57 11.96 -18.12 -2.51
CA TYR A 57 10.60 -17.84 -2.01
C TYR A 57 9.71 -17.33 -3.14
N LEU A 58 10.24 -16.46 -4.02
CA LEU A 58 9.53 -15.99 -5.20
C LEU A 58 9.30 -17.14 -6.20
N ASP A 59 10.31 -17.99 -6.42
CA ASP A 59 10.24 -19.13 -7.36
C ASP A 59 9.15 -20.14 -6.95
N THR A 60 8.77 -20.17 -5.67
CA THR A 60 7.73 -21.06 -5.12
C THR A 60 6.45 -20.30 -4.71
N TYR A 61 6.24 -19.08 -5.24
CA TYR A 61 5.05 -18.28 -4.96
C TYR A 61 3.75 -19.05 -5.24
N CYS A 62 2.81 -19.03 -4.30
CA CYS A 62 1.51 -19.72 -4.37
C CYS A 62 1.59 -21.24 -4.67
N THR A 63 2.72 -21.90 -4.39
CA THR A 63 2.79 -23.35 -4.47
C THR A 63 2.54 -24.01 -3.09
N LYS A 64 2.18 -25.30 -3.08
CA LYS A 64 1.89 -26.06 -1.85
C LYS A 64 2.98 -25.97 -0.78
N ASN A 65 4.24 -25.92 -1.19
CA ASN A 65 5.40 -25.87 -0.29
C ASN A 65 6.06 -24.48 -0.27
N GLY A 66 5.44 -23.49 -0.94
CA GLY A 66 5.93 -22.11 -0.97
C GLY A 66 5.71 -21.41 0.36
N LYS A 67 6.53 -20.39 0.61
CA LYS A 67 6.42 -19.53 1.79
C LYS A 67 5.59 -18.28 1.52
N LEU A 68 5.35 -17.93 0.26
CA LEU A 68 4.63 -16.75 -0.15
C LEU A 68 3.27 -17.13 -0.73
N GLY A 69 2.21 -16.64 -0.09
CA GLY A 69 0.83 -16.73 -0.56
C GLY A 69 0.43 -15.57 -1.47
N CYS A 70 -0.79 -15.59 -2.00
CA CYS A 70 -1.37 -14.48 -2.78
C CYS A 70 -1.72 -13.25 -1.94
N HIS A 71 -1.55 -13.31 -0.63
CA HIS A 71 -1.68 -12.22 0.34
C HIS A 71 -0.52 -12.30 1.34
N PRO A 72 -0.14 -11.18 1.99
CA PRO A 72 0.92 -11.21 2.99
C PRO A 72 0.48 -12.00 4.22
N ASP A 73 1.36 -12.87 4.71
CA ASP A 73 1.13 -13.61 5.95
C ASP A 73 2.19 -13.26 6.99
N TYR A 74 1.72 -13.00 8.21
CA TYR A 74 2.60 -12.81 9.36
C TYR A 74 3.47 -14.04 9.59
N GLY A 75 4.76 -13.80 9.85
CA GLY A 75 5.77 -14.86 9.97
C GLY A 75 6.64 -15.03 8.72
N VAL A 76 6.26 -14.47 7.59
CA VAL A 76 7.17 -14.28 6.46
C VAL A 76 8.12 -13.12 6.81
N PRO A 77 9.45 -13.27 6.63
CA PRO A 77 10.39 -12.19 6.95
C PRO A 77 10.04 -10.87 6.26
N GLY A 78 9.92 -9.79 7.04
CA GLY A 78 9.54 -8.45 6.53
C GLY A 78 8.05 -8.23 6.37
N ILE A 79 7.20 -9.19 6.76
CA ILE A 79 5.74 -9.05 6.79
C ILE A 79 5.29 -8.91 8.25
N GLU A 80 4.76 -7.74 8.59
CA GLU A 80 4.42 -7.37 9.96
C GLU A 80 3.00 -7.76 10.38
N ALA A 81 2.12 -8.04 9.41
CA ALA A 81 0.75 -8.50 9.66
C ALA A 81 0.19 -9.26 8.46
N SER A 82 -0.68 -10.24 8.71
CA SER A 82 -1.51 -10.85 7.67
C SER A 82 -2.59 -9.88 7.23
N THR A 83 -2.75 -9.70 5.92
CA THR A 83 -3.74 -8.81 5.30
C THR A 83 -4.36 -9.47 4.09
N GLY A 84 -5.43 -8.85 3.55
CA GLY A 84 -6.13 -9.39 2.36
C GLY A 84 -7.64 -9.18 2.43
N SER A 85 -8.21 -9.17 3.64
CA SER A 85 -9.57 -8.67 3.86
C SER A 85 -9.52 -7.16 3.86
N LEU A 86 -10.06 -6.54 2.78
CA LEU A 86 -10.00 -5.09 2.58
C LEU A 86 -10.68 -4.35 3.75
N GLY A 87 -10.19 -3.16 4.06
CA GLY A 87 -10.65 -2.34 5.17
C GLY A 87 -10.06 -2.68 6.54
N HIS A 88 -9.42 -3.83 6.73
CA HIS A 88 -8.87 -4.25 8.02
C HIS A 88 -7.47 -3.71 8.29
N GLY A 89 -6.64 -3.55 7.26
CA GLY A 89 -5.27 -3.07 7.43
C GLY A 89 -5.17 -1.67 8.02
N MET A 90 -6.16 -0.79 7.78
CA MET A 90 -6.21 0.53 8.40
C MET A 90 -6.33 0.42 9.93
N GLY A 91 -7.18 -0.48 10.43
CA GLY A 91 -7.32 -0.72 11.87
C GLY A 91 -6.04 -1.24 12.52
N LEU A 92 -5.38 -2.21 11.86
CA LEU A 92 -4.07 -2.70 12.31
C LEU A 92 -3.04 -1.57 12.36
N ALA A 93 -2.98 -0.74 11.31
CA ALA A 93 -2.07 0.39 11.23
C ALA A 93 -2.31 1.43 12.33
N VAL A 94 -3.58 1.74 12.62
CA VAL A 94 -3.96 2.65 13.70
C VAL A 94 -3.51 2.12 15.05
N GLY A 95 -3.79 0.83 15.33
CA GLY A 95 -3.36 0.19 16.58
C GLY A 95 -1.85 0.20 16.78
N MET A 96 -1.09 -0.19 15.74
CA MET A 96 0.38 -0.21 15.78
C MET A 96 0.97 1.20 15.90
N ALA A 97 0.48 2.17 15.12
CA ALA A 97 0.94 3.55 15.18
C ALA A 97 0.64 4.19 16.54
N HIS A 98 -0.51 3.86 17.14
CA HIS A 98 -0.88 4.32 18.47
C HIS A 98 0.01 3.71 19.56
N ALA A 99 0.30 2.41 19.49
CA ALA A 99 1.24 1.76 20.39
C ALA A 99 2.64 2.41 20.35
N ASP A 100 3.15 2.69 19.15
CA ASP A 100 4.42 3.39 19.00
C ASP A 100 4.37 4.83 19.54
N PHE A 101 3.24 5.52 19.34
CA PHE A 101 3.03 6.87 19.87
C PHE A 101 3.03 6.89 21.41
N ILE A 102 2.29 5.98 22.06
CA ILE A 102 2.26 5.85 23.53
C ILE A 102 3.65 5.54 24.08
N ASN A 103 4.37 4.63 23.42
CA ASN A 103 5.72 4.22 23.80
C ASN A 103 6.80 5.26 23.42
N LYS A 104 6.39 6.44 22.91
CA LYS A 104 7.29 7.55 22.51
C LYS A 104 8.39 7.13 21.53
N LYS A 105 8.11 6.13 20.69
CA LYS A 105 9.04 5.71 19.65
C LYS A 105 9.08 6.78 18.53
N ASN A 106 10.27 7.00 17.99
CA ASN A 106 10.46 7.91 16.83
C ASN A 106 10.41 7.13 15.52
N THR A 107 9.33 6.39 15.33
CA THR A 107 9.08 5.53 14.18
C THR A 107 7.91 6.07 13.36
N LYS A 108 7.84 5.67 12.10
CA LYS A 108 6.70 5.88 11.21
C LYS A 108 6.09 4.54 10.83
N LEU A 109 4.80 4.55 10.64
CA LEU A 109 4.08 3.44 10.04
C LEU A 109 3.59 3.87 8.65
N PHE A 110 3.99 3.12 7.65
CA PHE A 110 3.57 3.26 6.27
C PHE A 110 2.52 2.22 5.95
N LEU A 111 1.39 2.66 5.45
CA LEU A 111 0.28 1.79 5.05
C LEU A 111 0.01 1.98 3.56
N MET A 112 -0.12 0.88 2.82
CA MET A 112 -0.55 0.89 1.42
C MET A 112 -1.97 0.34 1.32
N ILE A 113 -2.89 1.18 0.86
CA ILE A 113 -4.28 0.79 0.56
C ILE A 113 -4.57 0.99 -0.93
N SER A 114 -5.76 0.58 -1.38
CA SER A 114 -6.26 0.88 -2.72
C SER A 114 -7.49 1.81 -2.67
N ASP A 115 -7.82 2.41 -3.79
CA ASP A 115 -9.07 3.16 -3.95
C ASP A 115 -10.30 2.26 -3.74
N GLY A 116 -10.28 1.02 -4.24
CA GLY A 116 -11.34 0.04 -3.98
C GLY A 116 -11.52 -0.30 -2.50
N GLU A 117 -10.43 -0.31 -1.72
CA GLU A 117 -10.48 -0.54 -0.26
C GLU A 117 -11.16 0.60 0.50
N LEU A 118 -11.17 1.81 -0.05
CA LEU A 118 -11.90 2.94 0.53
C LEU A 118 -13.43 2.80 0.41
N GLN A 119 -13.93 1.77 -0.23
CA GLN A 119 -15.36 1.44 -0.21
C GLN A 119 -15.77 0.64 1.03
N GLU A 120 -14.79 0.17 1.81
CA GLU A 120 -15.03 -0.50 3.10
C GLU A 120 -15.25 0.54 4.21
N GLY A 121 -16.38 0.44 4.91
CA GLY A 121 -16.75 1.37 5.99
C GLY A 121 -15.72 1.42 7.11
N SER A 122 -15.13 0.26 7.45
CA SER A 122 -14.07 0.15 8.46
C SER A 122 -12.83 1.01 8.18
N THR A 123 -12.51 1.28 6.91
CA THR A 123 -11.42 2.19 6.56
C THR A 123 -11.70 3.60 7.08
N TRP A 124 -12.91 4.12 6.87
CA TRP A 124 -13.32 5.46 7.30
C TRP A 124 -13.46 5.57 8.82
N GLU A 125 -14.01 4.55 9.48
CA GLU A 125 -14.08 4.47 10.95
C GLU A 125 -12.68 4.57 11.57
N ASN A 126 -11.72 3.82 11.04
CA ASN A 126 -10.34 3.88 11.52
C ASN A 126 -9.63 5.19 11.14
N MET A 127 -9.98 5.81 10.02
CA MET A 127 -9.48 7.15 9.70
C MET A 127 -9.93 8.18 10.75
N MET A 128 -11.19 8.15 11.18
CA MET A 128 -11.68 9.02 12.28
C MET A 128 -10.89 8.77 13.57
N MET A 129 -10.67 7.51 13.91
CA MET A 129 -9.89 7.14 15.09
C MET A 129 -8.45 7.67 15.02
N ALA A 130 -7.77 7.51 13.88
CA ALA A 130 -6.41 8.02 13.67
C ALA A 130 -6.32 9.55 13.83
N ALA A 131 -7.31 10.27 13.33
CA ALA A 131 -7.40 11.72 13.46
C ALA A 131 -7.62 12.14 14.93
N ASN A 132 -8.56 11.48 15.64
CA ASN A 132 -8.83 11.72 17.06
C ASN A 132 -7.59 11.47 17.93
N LEU A 133 -6.84 10.41 17.66
CA LEU A 133 -5.61 10.06 18.35
C LEU A 133 -4.40 10.90 17.91
N LYS A 134 -4.57 11.76 16.90
CA LYS A 134 -3.52 12.64 16.34
C LYS A 134 -2.25 11.88 15.93
N LEU A 135 -2.42 10.75 15.27
CA LEU A 135 -1.33 9.84 14.90
C LEU A 135 -0.47 10.40 13.78
N LYS A 136 0.36 11.39 14.10
CA LYS A 136 1.30 12.02 13.15
C LYS A 136 2.32 11.05 12.54
N ASN A 137 2.54 9.90 13.17
CA ASN A 137 3.44 8.86 12.71
C ASN A 137 2.80 7.89 11.72
N LEU A 138 1.49 7.98 11.46
CA LEU A 138 0.78 7.20 10.46
C LEU A 138 0.79 7.94 9.11
N ILE A 139 1.30 7.25 8.08
CA ILE A 139 1.39 7.74 6.70
C ILE A 139 0.77 6.67 5.81
N CYS A 140 -0.32 7.00 5.14
CA CYS A 140 -1.03 6.10 4.26
C CYS A 140 -0.85 6.52 2.80
N PHE A 141 -0.53 5.57 1.94
CA PHE A 141 -0.51 5.72 0.49
C PHE A 141 -1.72 5.02 -0.10
N ILE A 142 -2.42 5.70 -0.99
CA ILE A 142 -3.50 5.13 -1.80
C ILE A 142 -2.95 4.84 -3.19
N ASP A 143 -2.97 3.58 -3.59
CA ASP A 143 -2.84 3.21 -5.00
C ASP A 143 -4.16 3.54 -5.71
N HIS A 144 -4.25 4.78 -6.21
CA HIS A 144 -5.41 5.32 -6.89
C HIS A 144 -5.31 5.06 -8.39
N ASN A 145 -5.66 3.84 -8.78
CA ASN A 145 -5.62 3.40 -10.18
C ASN A 145 -7.00 3.48 -10.88
N GLY A 146 -8.03 3.95 -10.18
CA GLY A 146 -9.38 4.14 -10.72
C GLY A 146 -10.11 2.86 -11.10
N SER A 147 -9.58 1.70 -10.71
CA SER A 147 -10.12 0.39 -11.11
C SER A 147 -10.41 -0.49 -9.90
N GLN A 148 -11.53 -1.17 -9.94
CA GLN A 148 -11.90 -2.19 -8.97
C GLN A 148 -12.22 -3.52 -9.65
N SER A 149 -12.72 -4.52 -8.88
CA SER A 149 -13.01 -5.86 -9.41
C SER A 149 -13.97 -5.87 -10.59
N PHE A 150 -14.95 -4.97 -10.59
CA PHE A 150 -16.09 -4.96 -11.51
C PHE A 150 -16.06 -3.82 -12.53
N GLY A 151 -15.00 -3.03 -12.58
CA GLY A 151 -14.91 -1.95 -13.54
C GLY A 151 -14.15 -0.71 -13.05
N ILE A 152 -14.47 0.42 -13.66
CA ILE A 152 -13.88 1.71 -13.35
C ILE A 152 -14.64 2.36 -12.20
N THR A 153 -13.93 2.78 -11.15
CA THR A 153 -14.54 3.33 -9.92
C THR A 153 -15.41 4.55 -10.21
N LYS A 154 -14.99 5.41 -11.13
CA LYS A 154 -15.72 6.64 -11.48
C LYS A 154 -17.07 6.35 -12.17
N GLU A 155 -17.18 5.23 -12.85
CA GLU A 155 -18.43 4.81 -13.51
C GLU A 155 -19.38 4.08 -12.56
N THR A 156 -18.83 3.21 -11.71
CA THR A 156 -19.60 2.37 -10.80
C THR A 156 -19.98 3.08 -9.49
N HIS A 157 -19.14 4.01 -9.05
CA HIS A 157 -19.30 4.75 -7.79
C HIS A 157 -18.93 6.24 -7.98
N PRO A 158 -19.70 7.02 -8.79
CA PRO A 158 -19.39 8.42 -9.07
C PRO A 158 -19.31 9.29 -7.80
N GLU A 159 -20.15 8.99 -6.80
CA GLU A 159 -20.17 9.69 -5.52
C GLU A 159 -18.96 9.40 -4.62
N PHE A 160 -18.08 8.50 -5.03
CA PHE A 160 -16.78 8.29 -4.39
C PHE A 160 -15.90 9.54 -4.46
N TYR A 161 -16.10 10.35 -5.48
CA TYR A 161 -15.37 11.59 -5.71
C TYR A 161 -16.14 12.82 -5.18
N PRO A 162 -15.47 13.94 -4.86
CA PRO A 162 -14.02 14.13 -4.85
C PRO A 162 -13.35 13.46 -3.63
N LEU A 163 -12.33 12.64 -3.87
CA LEU A 163 -11.71 11.81 -2.82
C LEU A 163 -10.90 12.62 -1.80
N LYS A 164 -10.13 13.59 -2.28
CA LYS A 164 -9.25 14.41 -1.43
C LYS A 164 -10.03 15.18 -0.37
N GLU A 165 -11.13 15.82 -0.77
CA GLU A 165 -12.00 16.62 0.11
C GLU A 165 -12.62 15.75 1.20
N LYS A 166 -13.01 14.52 0.86
CA LYS A 166 -13.51 13.54 1.83
C LYS A 166 -12.43 13.20 2.86
N ILE A 167 -11.22 12.88 2.41
CA ILE A 167 -10.09 12.58 3.30
C ILE A 167 -9.79 13.77 4.23
N LEU A 168 -9.79 14.99 3.70
CA LEU A 168 -9.60 16.22 4.48
C LEU A 168 -10.67 16.39 5.55
N SER A 169 -11.95 16.09 5.23
CA SER A 169 -13.07 16.19 6.16
C SER A 169 -12.98 15.21 7.33
N PHE A 170 -12.29 14.08 7.15
CA PHE A 170 -11.98 13.11 8.21
C PHE A 170 -10.80 13.51 9.10
N GLY A 171 -10.28 14.75 8.95
CA GLY A 171 -9.24 15.28 9.82
C GLY A 171 -7.81 14.89 9.46
N TRP A 172 -7.59 14.31 8.29
CA TRP A 172 -6.27 13.99 7.77
C TRP A 172 -5.67 15.15 6.97
N GLU A 173 -4.36 15.17 6.83
CA GLU A 173 -3.71 15.91 5.75
C GLU A 173 -3.69 15.04 4.50
N CYS A 174 -3.93 15.62 3.32
CA CYS A 174 -3.99 14.88 2.07
C CYS A 174 -3.16 15.56 0.98
N ILE A 175 -2.31 14.77 0.32
CA ILE A 175 -1.42 15.19 -0.77
C ILE A 175 -1.67 14.28 -1.97
N GLU A 176 -1.77 14.86 -3.15
CA GLU A 176 -1.83 14.11 -4.41
C GLU A 176 -0.50 14.17 -5.14
N ILE A 177 -0.13 13.05 -5.75
CA ILE A 177 1.11 12.87 -6.52
C ILE A 177 0.88 11.98 -7.74
N ASP A 178 1.79 12.02 -8.69
CA ASP A 178 1.95 10.94 -9.65
C ASP A 178 2.59 9.73 -8.93
N GLY A 179 1.84 8.62 -8.82
CA GLY A 179 2.27 7.39 -8.13
C GLY A 179 3.35 6.61 -8.85
N HIS A 180 3.69 6.98 -10.09
CA HIS A 180 4.82 6.43 -10.87
C HIS A 180 6.05 7.35 -10.88
N ASN A 181 5.94 8.56 -10.31
CA ASN A 181 7.05 9.51 -10.25
C ASN A 181 7.83 9.35 -8.94
N ILE A 182 8.99 8.70 -8.99
CA ILE A 182 9.85 8.42 -7.84
C ILE A 182 10.25 9.70 -7.09
N LEU A 183 10.44 10.82 -7.79
CA LEU A 183 10.80 12.10 -7.15
C LEU A 183 9.61 12.68 -6.37
N GLU A 184 8.40 12.61 -6.93
CA GLU A 184 7.20 13.05 -6.22
C GLU A 184 6.91 12.19 -5.01
N ILE A 185 7.01 10.86 -5.13
CA ILE A 185 6.85 9.91 -4.03
C ILE A 185 7.88 10.22 -2.93
N SER A 186 9.17 10.35 -3.27
CA SER A 186 10.25 10.59 -2.32
C SER A 186 10.11 11.93 -1.56
N ASN A 187 9.54 12.93 -2.22
CA ASN A 187 9.35 14.27 -1.63
C ASN A 187 7.95 14.46 -0.99
N SER A 188 7.04 13.49 -1.12
CA SER A 188 5.65 13.63 -0.66
C SER A 188 5.57 13.96 0.82
N ILE A 189 6.33 13.25 1.67
CA ILE A 189 6.32 13.48 3.12
C ILE A 189 6.87 14.88 3.49
N LYS A 190 7.81 15.41 2.71
CA LYS A 190 8.37 16.75 2.94
C LYS A 190 7.37 17.87 2.66
N LYS A 191 6.36 17.61 1.84
CA LYS A 191 5.26 18.54 1.53
C LYS A 191 4.25 18.68 2.68
N ARG A 192 4.36 17.83 3.71
CA ARG A 192 3.47 17.84 4.88
C ARG A 192 3.56 19.16 5.63
N LYS A 193 2.40 19.76 5.92
CA LYS A 193 2.28 21.08 6.58
C LYS A 193 1.80 20.97 8.03
N THR A 194 1.17 19.88 8.41
CA THR A 194 0.52 19.70 9.71
C THR A 194 1.10 18.49 10.48
N LYS A 195 0.66 18.32 11.74
CA LYS A 195 0.96 17.13 12.55
C LYS A 195 -0.19 16.12 12.56
N LYS A 196 -1.09 16.20 11.58
CA LYS A 196 -2.20 15.24 11.39
C LYS A 196 -1.66 13.92 10.80
N PRO A 197 -2.40 12.79 10.87
CA PRO A 197 -2.07 11.65 10.02
C PRO A 197 -2.08 12.08 8.54
N LEU A 198 -1.23 11.47 7.73
CA LEU A 198 -1.00 11.88 6.34
C LEU A 198 -1.52 10.83 5.37
N MET A 199 -2.36 11.24 4.44
CA MET A 199 -2.80 10.47 3.30
C MET A 199 -2.13 10.98 2.02
N ILE A 200 -1.58 10.09 1.23
CA ILE A 200 -0.94 10.40 -0.05
C ILE A 200 -1.69 9.63 -1.13
N ILE A 201 -2.41 10.35 -1.98
CA ILE A 201 -3.08 9.77 -3.15
C ILE A 201 -2.05 9.69 -4.27
N GLY A 202 -1.60 8.49 -4.58
CA GLY A 202 -0.76 8.20 -5.73
C GLY A 202 -1.64 7.85 -6.93
N ASN A 203 -1.76 8.76 -7.90
CA ASN A 203 -2.45 8.46 -9.15
C ASN A 203 -1.61 7.50 -9.98
N THR A 204 -2.15 6.33 -10.28
CA THR A 204 -1.42 5.23 -10.93
C THR A 204 -2.18 4.65 -12.11
N ILE A 205 -1.50 3.80 -12.86
CA ILE A 205 -2.07 3.01 -13.95
C ILE A 205 -2.06 1.54 -13.54
N LYS A 206 -3.23 0.92 -13.46
CA LYS A 206 -3.33 -0.51 -13.15
C LYS A 206 -2.63 -1.33 -14.23
N GLY A 207 -1.66 -2.17 -13.82
CA GLY A 207 -0.86 -2.97 -14.76
C GLY A 207 0.27 -2.21 -15.44
N LYS A 208 0.71 -1.08 -14.88
CA LYS A 208 1.78 -0.23 -15.38
C LYS A 208 3.02 -1.01 -15.84
N GLY A 209 3.51 -0.71 -17.03
CA GLY A 209 4.70 -1.33 -17.61
C GLY A 209 4.42 -2.62 -18.41
N VAL A 210 3.19 -3.14 -18.37
CA VAL A 210 2.77 -4.32 -19.14
C VAL A 210 1.64 -3.91 -20.08
N SER A 211 1.97 -3.64 -21.34
CA SER A 211 1.08 -3.00 -22.33
C SER A 211 -0.29 -3.69 -22.48
N PHE A 212 -0.33 -5.02 -22.42
CA PHE A 212 -1.58 -5.78 -22.52
C PHE A 212 -2.38 -5.82 -21.22
N MET A 213 -1.82 -5.38 -20.08
CA MET A 213 -2.50 -5.30 -18.78
C MET A 213 -2.99 -3.90 -18.42
N GLU A 214 -2.35 -2.85 -18.96
CA GLU A 214 -2.65 -1.47 -18.56
C GLU A 214 -4.13 -1.13 -18.77
N ASN A 215 -4.78 -0.69 -17.67
CA ASN A 215 -6.19 -0.25 -17.63
C ASN A 215 -7.21 -1.30 -18.13
N LYS A 216 -6.87 -2.58 -18.10
CA LYS A 216 -7.79 -3.65 -18.52
C LYS A 216 -8.31 -4.41 -17.29
N PRO A 217 -9.63 -4.32 -16.95
CA PRO A 217 -10.21 -4.93 -15.76
C PRO A 217 -10.01 -6.44 -15.64
N ILE A 218 -9.97 -7.17 -16.74
CA ILE A 218 -9.78 -8.64 -16.75
C ILE A 218 -8.52 -9.08 -16.00
N TRP A 219 -7.48 -8.24 -15.97
CA TRP A 219 -6.22 -8.52 -15.28
C TRP A 219 -6.29 -8.32 -13.75
N HIS A 220 -7.46 -8.00 -13.22
CA HIS A 220 -7.63 -7.93 -11.76
C HIS A 220 -7.39 -9.29 -11.08
N TYR A 221 -7.89 -10.37 -11.68
CA TYR A 221 -7.80 -11.73 -11.13
C TYR A 221 -6.94 -12.69 -11.96
N ARG A 222 -6.75 -12.39 -13.23
CA ARG A 222 -6.08 -13.25 -14.18
C ARG A 222 -4.55 -13.13 -14.07
N SER A 223 -3.85 -14.26 -14.25
CA SER A 223 -2.41 -14.30 -14.52
C SER A 223 -2.17 -14.49 -16.02
N PRO A 224 -1.03 -14.04 -16.56
CA PRO A 224 -0.64 -14.32 -17.94
C PRO A 224 -0.55 -15.83 -18.18
N ASN A 225 -0.96 -16.27 -19.35
CA ASN A 225 -0.66 -17.62 -19.83
C ASN A 225 0.79 -17.70 -20.35
N PRO A 226 1.32 -18.90 -20.69
CA PRO A 226 2.69 -19.04 -21.18
C PRO A 226 3.00 -18.28 -22.47
N GLU A 227 2.02 -18.00 -23.33
CA GLU A 227 2.18 -17.25 -24.56
C GLU A 227 2.23 -15.74 -24.31
N GLU A 228 1.41 -15.26 -23.38
CA GLU A 228 1.38 -13.86 -22.95
C GLU A 228 2.60 -13.48 -22.07
N TYR A 229 3.27 -14.47 -21.47
CA TYR A 229 4.45 -14.27 -20.64
C TYR A 229 5.72 -14.13 -21.46
N LYS A 230 5.77 -14.61 -22.71
CA LYS A 230 6.91 -14.48 -23.65
C LYS A 230 7.00 -13.08 -24.24
#